data_153ec8e83620f75396ec6b76b8ad1130
#
_entry.id   153ec8e83620f75396ec6b76b8ad1130
#
_cell.length_a   1.000
_cell.length_b   1.000
_cell.length_c   1.000
_cell.angle_alpha   90.00
_cell.angle_beta   90.00
_cell.angle_gamma   90.00
#
_symmetry.space_group_name_H-M   'P 1'
#
loop_
_entity.id
_entity.type
_entity.pdbx_description
1 polymer ?
#
loop_
_entity_poly.entity_id
_entity_poly.type
_entity_poly.pdbx_seq_one_letter_code
_entity_poly.pdbx_strand_id
1 'polypeptide(L)'
;MRNKKLVLVAVLAAFALLVAACGDDDGGEGAAGKMCQVTDFGGIDDQSFNQTAWAGFEQASDELGVEIAYLESDDATDYAPNIQSFIDEGCDLIVTVGFNLAADTATSACANPEQLYAILDEGPAFYPGSAWADADGNALCEFTNVRGVTFQTDEAAFLAGYLSAGITETGIVATFGGIAYPTVTIFMNGFAQGVAYYNEAKGTDVQVLGWDPATQEGIFVGNFESQDDGRAQGESLNDEGADIILPVAGPVGLGTAAAALERGFLVVGVDADQYLTAPEYGAAWLTSILKNMDVAVLDTVTNVVETNTVGEAFVGTLANGGLGLAPYHDNEDRVPAELTAEIEQLKADIIAAGGLAAFLGS
;
A
#
# COMPACT_ATOMS: atom_id res chain seq x y z
N MET A 1 46.48 36.42 -65.70
CA MET A 1 46.45 36.06 -64.34
C MET A 1 45.74 37.15 -63.49
N ARG A 2 44.49 37.30 -63.67
CA ARG A 2 43.63 38.26 -62.89
C ARG A 2 42.23 37.81 -63.17
N ASN A 3 41.46 37.37 -62.18
CA ASN A 3 40.05 37.22 -62.07
C ASN A 3 39.58 35.91 -61.35
N LYS A 4 40.44 35.31 -60.50
CA LYS A 4 40.04 34.19 -59.68
C LYS A 4 39.86 34.51 -58.18
N LYS A 5 40.00 35.80 -57.78
CA LYS A 5 39.84 36.23 -56.33
C LYS A 5 38.59 36.98 -56.02
N LEU A 6 37.71 37.28 -56.99
CA LEU A 6 36.47 38.01 -56.74
C LEU A 6 35.20 37.12 -56.61
N VAL A 7 35.31 35.85 -57.03
CA VAL A 7 34.16 34.90 -56.95
C VAL A 7 34.08 34.18 -55.61
N LEU A 8 35.19 34.17 -54.83
CA LEU A 8 35.23 33.47 -53.55
C LEU A 8 34.66 34.25 -52.36
N VAL A 9 34.52 35.60 -52.51
CA VAL A 9 33.98 36.47 -51.43
C VAL A 9 32.43 36.60 -51.51
N ALA A 10 31.86 36.38 -52.70
CA ALA A 10 30.39 36.50 -52.88
C ALA A 10 29.64 35.20 -52.45
N VAL A 11 30.34 34.06 -52.39
CA VAL A 11 29.72 32.77 -51.93
C VAL A 11 29.76 32.63 -50.42
N LEU A 12 30.70 33.29 -49.71
CA LEU A 12 30.75 33.30 -48.24
C LEU A 12 29.76 34.26 -47.57
N ALA A 13 29.26 35.28 -48.31
CA ALA A 13 28.25 36.21 -47.77
C ALA A 13 26.81 35.70 -47.91
N ALA A 14 26.56 34.72 -48.80
CA ALA A 14 25.23 34.12 -48.96
C ALA A 14 24.98 32.94 -48.02
N PHE A 15 26.02 32.41 -47.35
CA PHE A 15 25.87 31.30 -46.38
C PHE A 15 25.73 31.77 -44.92
N ALA A 16 25.92 33.07 -44.65
CA ALA A 16 25.80 33.65 -43.30
C ALA A 16 24.39 34.17 -42.97
N LEU A 17 23.43 34.03 -43.88
CA LEU A 17 22.03 34.51 -43.69
C LEU A 17 21.01 33.39 -43.62
N LEU A 18 21.45 32.12 -43.56
CA LEU A 18 20.57 30.95 -43.43
C LEU A 18 20.73 30.21 -42.11
N VAL A 19 21.45 30.77 -41.13
CA VAL A 19 21.66 30.17 -39.79
C VAL A 19 20.89 30.93 -38.69
N ALA A 20 20.00 31.85 -39.04
CA ALA A 20 19.22 32.62 -38.05
C ALA A 20 17.71 32.32 -38.11
N ALA A 21 17.32 31.10 -38.51
CA ALA A 21 15.91 30.67 -38.52
C ALA A 21 15.75 29.18 -38.15
N CYS A 22 16.61 28.66 -37.29
CA CYS A 22 16.28 27.55 -36.40
C CYS A 22 16.28 28.15 -35.01
N GLY A 23 15.17 28.71 -34.60
CA GLY A 23 14.81 28.74 -33.21
C GLY A 23 14.71 27.28 -32.82
N ASP A 24 15.66 26.79 -32.05
CA ASP A 24 15.44 25.63 -31.22
C ASP A 24 14.30 26.03 -30.26
N ASP A 25 13.07 25.74 -30.66
CA ASP A 25 12.09 25.23 -29.72
C ASP A 25 12.60 23.84 -29.33
N ASP A 26 13.64 23.81 -28.50
CA ASP A 26 13.71 22.78 -27.48
C ASP A 26 12.51 23.03 -26.54
N GLY A 27 11.34 22.70 -27.03
CA GLY A 27 10.26 22.27 -26.19
C GLY A 27 10.72 20.94 -25.60
N GLY A 28 11.55 21.00 -24.58
CA GLY A 28 11.58 19.95 -23.59
C GLY A 28 10.13 19.85 -23.15
N GLU A 29 9.49 18.72 -23.38
CA GLU A 29 8.26 18.37 -22.71
C GLU A 29 8.61 18.52 -21.23
N GLY A 30 8.15 19.63 -20.61
CA GLY A 30 8.26 19.81 -19.17
C GLY A 30 7.57 18.59 -18.55
N ALA A 31 8.12 18.06 -17.48
CA ALA A 31 7.47 16.96 -16.75
C ALA A 31 5.98 17.27 -16.60
N ALA A 32 5.14 16.26 -16.71
CA ALA A 32 3.67 16.39 -16.64
C ALA A 32 3.18 16.77 -15.22
N GLY A 33 4.05 17.33 -14.39
CA GLY A 33 3.83 17.75 -13.01
C GLY A 33 4.80 17.08 -12.05
N LYS A 34 4.81 17.54 -10.79
CA LYS A 34 5.61 17.00 -9.70
C LYS A 34 4.70 16.34 -8.64
N MET A 35 4.91 15.06 -8.40
CA MET A 35 4.11 14.25 -7.48
C MET A 35 4.97 13.83 -6.29
N CYS A 36 4.47 14.00 -5.08
CA CYS A 36 5.28 13.91 -3.87
C CYS A 36 4.67 12.97 -2.84
N GLN A 37 5.51 12.15 -2.17
CA GLN A 37 5.11 11.25 -1.11
C GLN A 37 5.70 11.65 0.23
N VAL A 38 4.88 11.73 1.27
CA VAL A 38 5.33 11.78 2.66
C VAL A 38 5.06 10.43 3.30
N THR A 39 6.11 9.77 3.81
CA THR A 39 5.97 8.45 4.45
C THR A 39 5.51 8.55 5.90
N ASP A 40 4.89 7.48 6.39
CA ASP A 40 4.78 7.17 7.81
C ASP A 40 6.13 6.58 8.32
N PHE A 41 6.12 5.95 9.49
CA PHE A 41 7.29 5.27 10.07
C PHE A 41 7.80 4.13 9.18
N GLY A 42 9.07 3.80 9.30
CA GLY A 42 9.70 2.65 8.62
C GLY A 42 10.46 3.00 7.34
N GLY A 43 10.33 4.24 6.85
CA GLY A 43 11.05 4.71 5.66
C GLY A 43 10.50 4.17 4.33
N ILE A 44 11.13 4.56 3.23
CA ILE A 44 10.68 4.23 1.86
C ILE A 44 10.99 2.79 1.47
N ASP A 45 11.95 2.15 2.13
CA ASP A 45 12.43 0.80 1.86
C ASP A 45 11.97 -0.23 2.91
N ASP A 46 10.77 -0.01 3.49
CA ASP A 46 10.17 -0.85 4.53
C ASP A 46 9.77 -2.27 4.06
N GLN A 47 10.00 -2.60 2.80
CA GLN A 47 9.64 -3.86 2.13
C GLN A 47 8.15 -4.21 2.21
N SER A 48 7.29 -3.24 2.51
CA SER A 48 5.86 -3.40 2.74
C SER A 48 5.09 -2.14 2.30
N PHE A 49 4.54 -1.39 3.25
CA PHE A 49 3.55 -0.33 3.08
C PHE A 49 4.04 0.88 2.29
N ASN A 50 5.09 1.55 2.78
CA ASN A 50 5.62 2.76 2.13
C ASN A 50 6.25 2.45 0.78
N GLN A 51 6.99 1.34 0.67
CA GLN A 51 7.60 0.90 -0.57
C GLN A 51 6.54 0.58 -1.64
N THR A 52 5.43 -0.06 -1.26
CA THR A 52 4.36 -0.38 -2.22
C THR A 52 3.67 0.88 -2.73
N ALA A 53 3.46 1.88 -1.88
CA ALA A 53 2.93 3.18 -2.32
C ALA A 53 3.90 3.88 -3.29
N TRP A 54 5.22 3.85 -2.98
CA TRP A 54 6.24 4.44 -3.83
C TRP A 54 6.35 3.79 -5.21
N ALA A 55 6.15 2.48 -5.31
CA ALA A 55 6.14 1.78 -6.58
C ALA A 55 5.09 2.35 -7.56
N GLY A 56 3.96 2.85 -7.06
CA GLY A 56 2.96 3.54 -7.87
C GLY A 56 3.46 4.89 -8.43
N PHE A 57 4.30 5.61 -7.69
CA PHE A 57 4.95 6.83 -8.19
C PHE A 57 6.01 6.51 -9.24
N GLU A 58 6.81 5.48 -9.04
CA GLU A 58 7.81 5.04 -10.03
C GLU A 58 7.12 4.64 -11.34
N GLN A 59 6.01 3.90 -11.25
CA GLN A 59 5.21 3.54 -12.42
C GLN A 59 4.61 4.79 -13.09
N ALA A 60 4.07 5.74 -12.31
CA ALA A 60 3.54 6.99 -12.85
C ALA A 60 4.62 7.84 -13.53
N SER A 61 5.84 7.86 -12.99
CA SER A 61 6.98 8.54 -13.62
C SER A 61 7.34 7.91 -14.97
N ASP A 62 7.35 6.58 -15.04
CA ASP A 62 7.69 5.84 -16.26
C ASP A 62 6.59 5.97 -17.33
N GLU A 63 5.31 5.93 -16.94
CA GLU A 63 4.18 5.92 -17.88
C GLU A 63 3.70 7.33 -18.28
N LEU A 64 3.72 8.28 -17.34
CA LEU A 64 3.13 9.61 -17.51
C LEU A 64 4.19 10.72 -17.61
N GLY A 65 5.47 10.42 -17.31
CA GLY A 65 6.56 11.38 -17.36
C GLY A 65 6.52 12.44 -16.26
N VAL A 66 5.89 12.15 -15.13
CA VAL A 66 5.85 13.06 -13.96
C VAL A 66 7.17 13.06 -13.21
N GLU A 67 7.54 14.18 -12.60
CA GLU A 67 8.61 14.24 -11.60
C GLU A 67 8.09 13.68 -10.28
N ILE A 68 8.91 12.88 -9.59
CA ILE A 68 8.53 12.28 -8.31
C ILE A 68 9.54 12.60 -7.22
N ALA A 69 9.06 12.78 -5.99
CA ALA A 69 9.91 13.00 -4.82
C ALA A 69 9.26 12.38 -3.57
N TYR A 70 10.09 12.04 -2.56
CA TYR A 70 9.58 11.62 -1.27
C TYR A 70 10.34 12.29 -0.12
N LEU A 71 9.68 12.38 1.03
CA LEU A 71 10.27 12.71 2.32
C LEU A 71 9.86 11.65 3.33
N GLU A 72 10.84 11.16 4.07
CA GLU A 72 10.63 10.20 5.15
C GLU A 72 10.34 10.93 6.46
N SER A 73 9.56 10.28 7.33
CA SER A 73 9.25 10.77 8.66
C SER A 73 9.77 9.78 9.70
N ASP A 74 10.67 10.25 10.56
CA ASP A 74 11.21 9.45 11.66
C ASP A 74 10.23 9.40 12.84
N ASP A 75 9.43 10.45 13.01
CA ASP A 75 8.36 10.51 14.00
C ASP A 75 7.23 11.46 13.58
N ALA A 76 6.12 11.47 14.34
CA ALA A 76 4.95 12.27 14.01
C ALA A 76 5.20 13.79 13.97
N THR A 77 6.29 14.30 14.54
CA THR A 77 6.65 15.73 14.48
C THR A 77 7.19 16.15 13.12
N ASP A 78 7.54 15.19 12.26
CA ASP A 78 8.04 15.43 10.91
C ASP A 78 6.91 15.59 9.88
N TYR A 79 5.68 15.10 10.17
CA TYR A 79 4.59 15.07 9.20
C TYR A 79 4.23 16.45 8.67
N ALA A 80 3.87 17.39 9.53
CA ALA A 80 3.51 18.76 9.11
C ALA A 80 4.67 19.50 8.42
N PRO A 81 5.93 19.47 8.90
CA PRO A 81 7.09 20.02 8.19
C PRO A 81 7.33 19.41 6.82
N ASN A 82 7.21 18.09 6.67
CA ASN A 82 7.39 17.41 5.39
C ASN A 82 6.31 17.79 4.37
N ILE A 83 5.05 17.84 4.80
CA ILE A 83 3.94 18.30 3.95
C ILE A 83 4.19 19.76 3.51
N GLN A 84 4.58 20.63 4.44
CA GLN A 84 4.85 22.03 4.12
C GLN A 84 6.03 22.21 3.17
N SER A 85 7.08 21.39 3.32
CA SER A 85 8.23 21.41 2.40
C SER A 85 7.80 21.14 0.97
N PHE A 86 6.93 20.16 0.73
CA PHE A 86 6.43 19.84 -0.60
C PHE A 86 5.48 20.90 -1.18
N ILE A 87 4.72 21.59 -0.33
CA ILE A 87 3.96 22.79 -0.77
C ILE A 87 4.93 23.87 -1.25
N ASP A 88 5.99 24.14 -0.47
CA ASP A 88 6.98 25.17 -0.79
C ASP A 88 7.81 24.82 -2.05
N GLU A 89 7.98 23.51 -2.32
CA GLU A 89 8.62 22.99 -3.53
C GLU A 89 7.71 22.99 -4.75
N GLY A 90 6.42 23.24 -4.58
CA GLY A 90 5.43 23.29 -5.67
C GLY A 90 5.05 21.92 -6.21
N CYS A 91 4.90 20.91 -5.36
CA CYS A 91 4.31 19.64 -5.77
C CYS A 91 2.85 19.83 -6.19
N ASP A 92 2.45 19.28 -7.33
CA ASP A 92 1.07 19.32 -7.81
C ASP A 92 0.15 18.39 -7.00
N LEU A 93 0.68 17.26 -6.55
CA LEU A 93 0.01 16.30 -5.67
C LEU A 93 0.93 15.96 -4.50
N ILE A 94 0.39 15.94 -3.28
CA ILE A 94 1.06 15.41 -2.09
C ILE A 94 0.27 14.18 -1.60
N VAL A 95 0.88 13.01 -1.64
CA VAL A 95 0.32 11.78 -1.10
C VAL A 95 0.94 11.52 0.27
N THR A 96 0.11 11.50 1.29
CA THR A 96 0.50 11.12 2.65
C THR A 96 0.18 9.65 2.88
N VAL A 97 1.19 8.88 3.29
CA VAL A 97 1.08 7.42 3.36
C VAL A 97 0.94 6.99 4.82
N GLY A 98 -0.29 6.62 5.19
CA GLY A 98 -0.60 6.05 6.50
C GLY A 98 -1.59 6.83 7.36
N PHE A 99 -2.30 6.07 8.18
CA PHE A 99 -3.35 6.53 9.09
C PHE A 99 -2.90 7.68 10.01
N ASN A 100 -1.64 7.65 10.46
CA ASN A 100 -1.10 8.63 11.40
C ASN A 100 -1.01 10.06 10.83
N LEU A 101 -0.91 10.21 9.50
CA LEU A 101 -0.80 11.52 8.85
C LEU A 101 -2.17 12.23 8.68
N ALA A 102 -3.28 11.61 9.09
CA ALA A 102 -4.62 12.15 8.86
C ALA A 102 -4.82 13.57 9.39
N ALA A 103 -4.40 13.87 10.63
CA ALA A 103 -4.60 15.18 11.24
C ALA A 103 -3.78 16.30 10.58
N ASP A 104 -2.53 15.97 10.20
CA ASP A 104 -1.65 16.94 9.53
C ASP A 104 -2.08 17.18 8.09
N THR A 105 -2.52 16.11 7.38
CA THR A 105 -3.11 16.21 6.04
C THR A 105 -4.39 17.05 6.06
N ALA A 106 -5.31 16.80 7.00
CA ALA A 106 -6.55 17.56 7.13
C ALA A 106 -6.28 19.06 7.41
N THR A 107 -5.35 19.33 8.33
CA THR A 107 -4.95 20.71 8.68
C THR A 107 -4.34 21.42 7.48
N SER A 108 -3.43 20.77 6.78
CA SER A 108 -2.77 21.33 5.61
C SER A 108 -3.76 21.56 4.46
N ALA A 109 -4.64 20.60 4.19
CA ALA A 109 -5.63 20.69 3.12
C ALA A 109 -6.63 21.84 3.34
N CYS A 110 -7.06 22.07 4.59
CA CYS A 110 -7.91 23.21 4.92
C CYS A 110 -7.20 24.56 4.76
N ALA A 111 -5.90 24.60 5.06
CA ALA A 111 -5.10 25.83 4.92
C ALA A 111 -4.74 26.14 3.46
N ASN A 112 -4.67 25.13 2.60
CA ASN A 112 -4.20 25.22 1.21
C ASN A 112 -5.23 24.59 0.25
N PRO A 113 -6.39 25.20 0.02
CA PRO A 113 -7.48 24.59 -0.76
C PRO A 113 -7.16 24.36 -2.24
N GLU A 114 -6.13 25.00 -2.78
CA GLU A 114 -5.68 24.80 -4.17
C GLU A 114 -4.64 23.66 -4.31
N GLN A 115 -4.02 23.22 -3.21
CA GLN A 115 -3.10 22.11 -3.19
C GLN A 115 -3.88 20.80 -3.21
N LEU A 116 -3.47 19.85 -4.08
CA LEU A 116 -4.09 18.53 -4.17
C LEU A 116 -3.40 17.54 -3.21
N TYR A 117 -4.21 16.74 -2.54
CA TYR A 117 -3.76 15.72 -1.59
C TYR A 117 -4.41 14.38 -1.87
N ALA A 118 -3.69 13.30 -1.56
CA ALA A 118 -4.30 12.00 -1.30
C ALA A 118 -3.75 11.44 0.02
N ILE A 119 -4.51 10.59 0.68
CA ILE A 119 -4.05 9.91 1.89
C ILE A 119 -4.38 8.44 1.80
N LEU A 120 -3.39 7.58 2.10
CA LEU A 120 -3.56 6.13 2.14
C LEU A 120 -3.98 5.67 3.54
N ASP A 121 -4.89 4.71 3.59
CA ASP A 121 -5.48 4.12 4.79
C ASP A 121 -6.40 5.04 5.59
N GLU A 122 -6.78 6.18 5.02
CA GLU A 122 -7.67 7.14 5.66
C GLU A 122 -8.39 7.98 4.59
N GLY A 123 -9.31 8.84 5.01
CA GLY A 123 -9.96 9.81 4.14
C GLY A 123 -10.98 10.68 4.89
N PRO A 124 -11.44 11.76 4.28
CA PRO A 124 -12.39 12.65 4.92
C PRO A 124 -13.63 11.93 5.43
N ALA A 125 -13.78 11.88 6.76
CA ALA A 125 -14.91 11.28 7.46
C ALA A 125 -15.32 12.20 8.62
N PHE A 126 -16.63 12.43 8.80
CA PHE A 126 -17.14 13.49 9.68
C PHE A 126 -17.93 12.92 10.85
N TYR A 127 -17.24 12.65 11.96
CA TYR A 127 -17.80 12.21 13.23
C TYR A 127 -16.95 12.75 14.38
N PRO A 128 -17.48 12.85 15.61
CA PRO A 128 -16.70 13.29 16.75
C PRO A 128 -15.47 12.42 16.99
N GLY A 129 -14.29 13.03 17.00
CA GLY A 129 -13.01 12.34 17.16
C GLY A 129 -12.30 11.96 15.85
N SER A 130 -12.92 12.20 14.69
CA SER A 130 -12.22 12.10 13.40
C SER A 130 -11.19 13.22 13.25
N ALA A 131 -10.09 12.95 12.58
CA ALA A 131 -9.08 13.94 12.19
C ALA A 131 -9.63 15.04 11.23
N TRP A 132 -10.74 14.75 10.55
CA TRP A 132 -11.38 15.58 9.51
C TRP A 132 -12.54 16.44 10.04
N ALA A 133 -12.88 16.31 11.32
CA ALA A 133 -14.04 16.96 11.92
C ALA A 133 -13.70 17.67 13.24
N ASP A 134 -14.56 18.63 13.61
CA ASP A 134 -14.51 19.26 14.92
C ASP A 134 -15.07 18.33 16.04
N ALA A 135 -15.06 18.82 17.27
CA ALA A 135 -15.53 18.05 18.42
C ALA A 135 -17.02 17.62 18.33
N ASP A 136 -17.80 18.32 17.50
CA ASP A 136 -19.22 18.02 17.27
C ASP A 136 -19.44 17.12 16.05
N GLY A 137 -18.37 16.78 15.31
CA GLY A 137 -18.41 15.95 14.11
C GLY A 137 -18.70 16.70 12.82
N ASN A 138 -18.60 18.05 12.83
CA ASN A 138 -18.72 18.82 11.59
C ASN A 138 -17.38 18.88 10.88
N ALA A 139 -17.41 18.84 9.54
CA ALA A 139 -16.20 18.96 8.72
C ALA A 139 -15.40 20.24 9.07
N LEU A 140 -14.07 20.11 9.19
CA LEU A 140 -13.16 21.25 9.43
C LEU A 140 -13.18 22.24 8.26
N CYS A 141 -13.32 21.75 7.04
CA CYS A 141 -13.45 22.53 5.81
C CYS A 141 -14.11 21.67 4.70
N GLU A 142 -14.23 22.23 3.48
CA GLU A 142 -14.62 21.44 2.30
C GLU A 142 -13.38 20.73 1.73
N PHE A 143 -13.26 19.43 1.94
CA PHE A 143 -12.12 18.61 1.49
C PHE A 143 -12.21 18.21 0.01
N THR A 144 -12.54 19.14 -0.89
CA THR A 144 -12.64 18.89 -2.33
C THR A 144 -11.28 18.64 -3.00
N ASN A 145 -10.20 18.97 -2.31
CA ASN A 145 -8.82 18.81 -2.71
C ASN A 145 -8.13 17.59 -2.09
N VAL A 146 -8.88 16.70 -1.42
CA VAL A 146 -8.34 15.50 -0.75
C VAL A 146 -9.02 14.25 -1.29
N ARG A 147 -8.23 13.29 -1.72
CA ARG A 147 -8.67 11.92 -2.04
C ARG A 147 -8.35 10.99 -0.88
N GLY A 148 -9.37 10.40 -0.28
CA GLY A 148 -9.19 9.28 0.63
C GLY A 148 -8.96 7.98 -0.17
N VAL A 149 -7.99 7.18 0.25
CA VAL A 149 -7.67 5.87 -0.33
C VAL A 149 -7.73 4.84 0.79
N THR A 150 -8.73 3.97 0.73
CA THR A 150 -8.95 2.92 1.72
C THR A 150 -9.03 1.55 1.07
N PHE A 151 -8.99 0.47 1.86
CA PHE A 151 -8.96 -0.89 1.35
C PHE A 151 -9.85 -1.80 2.19
N GLN A 152 -10.62 -2.67 1.53
CA GLN A 152 -11.41 -3.73 2.16
C GLN A 152 -10.52 -4.96 2.36
N THR A 153 -9.46 -4.83 3.15
CA THR A 153 -8.41 -5.85 3.29
C THR A 153 -8.90 -7.14 3.92
N ASP A 154 -10.05 -7.11 4.61
CA ASP A 154 -10.74 -8.31 5.09
C ASP A 154 -11.09 -9.29 3.97
N GLU A 155 -11.35 -8.83 2.75
CA GLU A 155 -11.64 -9.71 1.60
C GLU A 155 -10.46 -10.64 1.27
N ALA A 156 -9.25 -10.09 1.13
CA ALA A 156 -8.05 -10.88 0.83
C ALA A 156 -7.54 -11.62 2.07
N ALA A 157 -7.66 -11.03 3.25
CA ALA A 157 -7.31 -11.69 4.51
C ALA A 157 -8.20 -12.90 4.80
N PHE A 158 -9.49 -12.86 4.43
CA PHE A 158 -10.39 -14.01 4.50
C PHE A 158 -9.87 -15.18 3.65
N LEU A 159 -9.43 -14.92 2.42
CA LEU A 159 -8.86 -15.94 1.57
C LEU A 159 -7.58 -16.53 2.16
N ALA A 160 -6.71 -15.69 2.76
CA ALA A 160 -5.50 -16.14 3.45
C ALA A 160 -5.80 -16.98 4.69
N GLY A 161 -6.84 -16.63 5.46
CA GLY A 161 -7.32 -17.41 6.59
C GLY A 161 -7.85 -18.77 6.18
N TYR A 162 -8.65 -18.83 5.11
CA TYR A 162 -9.16 -20.07 4.53
C TYR A 162 -8.00 -20.98 4.03
N LEU A 163 -7.02 -20.39 3.33
CA LEU A 163 -5.81 -21.08 2.92
C LEU A 163 -5.06 -21.67 4.11
N SER A 164 -4.80 -20.84 5.14
CA SER A 164 -4.04 -21.25 6.32
C SER A 164 -4.73 -22.39 7.07
N ALA A 165 -6.05 -22.34 7.21
CA ALA A 165 -6.84 -23.41 7.82
C ALA A 165 -6.78 -24.71 6.99
N GLY A 166 -6.64 -24.60 5.66
CA GLY A 166 -6.58 -25.74 4.76
C GLY A 166 -5.26 -26.51 4.76
N ILE A 167 -4.17 -25.86 5.19
CA ILE A 167 -2.83 -26.46 5.14
C ILE A 167 -2.13 -26.60 6.49
N THR A 168 -2.67 -26.03 7.58
CA THR A 168 -2.10 -26.18 8.92
C THR A 168 -1.97 -27.67 9.27
N GLU A 169 -0.82 -28.06 9.82
CA GLU A 169 -0.55 -29.42 10.29
C GLU A 169 -0.89 -29.58 11.79
N THR A 170 -0.82 -28.48 12.55
CA THR A 170 -1.10 -28.50 14.00
C THR A 170 -2.58 -28.24 14.32
N GLY A 171 -3.34 -27.66 13.38
CA GLY A 171 -4.69 -27.17 13.62
C GLY A 171 -4.72 -25.83 14.38
N ILE A 172 -3.58 -25.15 14.49
CA ILE A 172 -3.46 -23.86 15.17
C ILE A 172 -2.76 -22.86 14.24
N VAL A 173 -3.43 -21.78 13.92
CA VAL A 173 -2.88 -20.63 13.19
C VAL A 173 -2.92 -19.39 14.10
N ALA A 174 -2.20 -18.34 13.75
CA ALA A 174 -2.14 -17.16 14.60
C ALA A 174 -2.10 -15.86 13.81
N THR A 175 -2.49 -14.76 14.45
CA THR A 175 -2.26 -13.40 13.95
C THR A 175 -1.96 -12.46 15.10
N PHE A 176 -1.20 -11.41 14.81
CA PHE A 176 -0.98 -10.29 15.73
C PHE A 176 -0.81 -9.00 14.93
N GLY A 177 -0.99 -7.84 15.56
CA GLY A 177 -0.83 -6.54 14.92
C GLY A 177 0.36 -5.75 15.43
N GLY A 178 0.74 -4.71 14.69
CA GLY A 178 1.65 -3.68 15.17
C GLY A 178 0.96 -2.83 16.24
N ILE A 179 0.06 -1.97 15.85
CA ILE A 179 -0.79 -1.12 16.70
C ILE A 179 -2.26 -1.40 16.35
N ALA A 180 -3.15 -1.25 17.33
CA ALA A 180 -4.59 -1.54 17.18
C ALA A 180 -5.33 -0.47 16.35
N TYR A 181 -4.89 -0.24 15.12
CA TYR A 181 -5.60 0.63 14.18
C TYR A 181 -6.70 -0.14 13.42
N PRO A 182 -7.79 0.52 12.99
CA PRO A 182 -8.81 -0.10 12.16
C PRO A 182 -8.25 -0.77 10.90
N THR A 183 -7.23 -0.15 10.28
CA THR A 183 -6.52 -0.64 9.10
C THR A 183 -5.64 -1.87 9.35
N VAL A 184 -5.36 -2.19 10.61
CA VAL A 184 -4.68 -3.41 11.09
C VAL A 184 -5.69 -4.48 11.47
N THR A 185 -6.68 -4.12 12.30
CA THR A 185 -7.66 -5.08 12.82
C THR A 185 -8.57 -5.66 11.73
N ILE A 186 -8.78 -4.95 10.62
CA ILE A 186 -9.53 -5.43 9.46
C ILE A 186 -8.86 -6.68 8.83
N PHE A 187 -7.54 -6.74 8.75
CA PHE A 187 -6.82 -7.95 8.30
C PHE A 187 -7.04 -9.11 9.26
N MET A 188 -6.88 -8.85 10.59
CA MET A 188 -7.02 -9.86 11.63
C MET A 188 -8.45 -10.42 11.67
N ASN A 189 -9.47 -9.55 11.47
CA ASN A 189 -10.86 -9.94 11.34
C ASN A 189 -11.09 -10.85 10.12
N GLY A 190 -10.65 -10.42 8.94
CA GLY A 190 -10.81 -11.20 7.71
C GLY A 190 -10.15 -12.57 7.82
N PHE A 191 -8.92 -12.62 8.33
CA PHE A 191 -8.19 -13.87 8.55
C PHE A 191 -8.95 -14.84 9.47
N ALA A 192 -9.40 -14.37 10.63
CA ALA A 192 -10.15 -15.19 11.58
C ALA A 192 -11.50 -15.67 11.00
N GLN A 193 -12.18 -14.81 10.22
CA GLN A 193 -13.42 -15.18 9.52
C GLN A 193 -13.17 -16.24 8.45
N GLY A 194 -12.05 -16.16 7.71
CA GLY A 194 -11.67 -17.18 6.73
C GLY A 194 -11.42 -18.54 7.36
N VAL A 195 -10.73 -18.59 8.50
CA VAL A 195 -10.54 -19.82 9.30
C VAL A 195 -11.88 -20.38 9.78
N ALA A 196 -12.76 -19.52 10.32
CA ALA A 196 -14.07 -19.93 10.80
C ALA A 196 -14.94 -20.50 9.66
N TYR A 197 -14.90 -19.87 8.48
CA TYR A 197 -15.62 -20.34 7.30
C TYR A 197 -15.09 -21.69 6.80
N TYR A 198 -13.76 -21.91 6.82
CA TYR A 198 -13.16 -23.21 6.51
C TYR A 198 -13.65 -24.30 7.48
N ASN A 199 -13.63 -23.99 8.79
CA ASN A 199 -14.10 -24.92 9.81
C ASN A 199 -15.56 -25.34 9.58
N GLU A 200 -16.44 -24.39 9.27
CA GLU A 200 -17.85 -24.67 8.96
C GLU A 200 -17.99 -25.55 7.70
N ALA A 201 -17.28 -25.15 6.63
CA ALA A 201 -17.37 -25.85 5.34
C ALA A 201 -16.80 -27.27 5.36
N LYS A 202 -15.73 -27.51 6.14
CA LYS A 202 -14.99 -28.80 6.17
C LYS A 202 -15.28 -29.65 7.43
N GLY A 203 -15.95 -29.08 8.43
CA GLY A 203 -16.22 -29.76 9.72
C GLY A 203 -14.95 -29.95 10.55
N THR A 204 -14.03 -29.01 10.50
CA THR A 204 -12.77 -28.95 11.27
C THR A 204 -12.90 -28.03 12.49
N ASP A 205 -11.83 -27.90 13.28
CA ASP A 205 -11.77 -27.04 14.48
C ASP A 205 -10.40 -26.36 14.60
N VAL A 206 -9.95 -25.71 13.50
CA VAL A 206 -8.72 -24.94 13.47
C VAL A 206 -8.87 -23.72 14.38
N GLN A 207 -7.89 -23.52 15.27
CA GLN A 207 -7.88 -22.43 16.23
C GLN A 207 -7.10 -21.23 15.70
N VAL A 208 -7.55 -20.02 16.02
CA VAL A 208 -6.83 -18.78 15.76
C VAL A 208 -6.33 -18.21 17.08
N LEU A 209 -5.01 -18.08 17.24
CA LEU A 209 -4.40 -17.39 18.38
C LEU A 209 -4.17 -15.92 18.05
N GLY A 210 -4.16 -15.10 19.10
CA GLY A 210 -3.74 -13.69 19.02
C GLY A 210 -4.80 -12.70 18.58
N TRP A 211 -6.02 -13.15 18.23
CA TRP A 211 -7.14 -12.28 17.88
C TRP A 211 -8.49 -12.94 18.15
N ASP A 212 -9.37 -12.20 18.81
CA ASP A 212 -10.79 -12.56 18.96
C ASP A 212 -11.67 -11.54 18.23
N PRO A 213 -12.28 -11.91 17.11
CA PRO A 213 -13.14 -11.00 16.35
C PRO A 213 -14.44 -10.61 17.07
N ALA A 214 -14.88 -11.39 18.08
CA ALA A 214 -16.11 -11.08 18.82
C ALA A 214 -15.90 -9.97 19.86
N THR A 215 -14.74 -9.94 20.49
CA THR A 215 -14.38 -8.93 21.50
C THR A 215 -13.55 -7.80 20.92
N GLN A 216 -12.97 -7.97 19.72
CA GLN A 216 -12.00 -7.07 19.10
C GLN A 216 -10.75 -6.87 19.98
N GLU A 217 -10.37 -7.93 20.69
CA GLU A 217 -9.19 -7.96 21.56
C GLU A 217 -8.14 -8.91 20.97
N GLY A 218 -6.87 -8.57 21.12
CA GLY A 218 -5.79 -9.40 20.60
C GLY A 218 -4.40 -8.90 20.97
N ILE A 219 -3.39 -9.45 20.29
CA ILE A 219 -1.99 -9.18 20.54
C ILE A 219 -1.51 -8.06 19.62
N PHE A 220 -0.89 -7.03 20.20
CA PHE A 220 -0.24 -5.94 19.48
C PHE A 220 1.13 -5.67 20.11
N VAL A 221 2.17 -5.57 19.25
CA VAL A 221 3.55 -5.34 19.73
C VAL A 221 3.84 -3.88 20.05
N GLY A 222 2.94 -2.95 19.63
CA GLY A 222 3.00 -1.52 19.95
C GLY A 222 3.84 -0.67 19.00
N ASN A 223 4.34 -1.24 17.92
CA ASN A 223 5.12 -0.54 16.88
C ASN A 223 5.04 -1.26 15.53
N PHE A 224 5.64 -0.64 14.48
CA PHE A 224 5.74 -1.21 13.12
C PHE A 224 7.19 -1.40 12.65
N GLU A 225 8.20 -1.20 13.51
CA GLU A 225 9.61 -1.12 13.11
C GLU A 225 10.47 -2.24 13.70
N SER A 226 10.20 -2.67 14.94
CA SER A 226 11.06 -3.59 15.68
C SER A 226 10.92 -5.04 15.18
N GLN A 227 11.88 -5.47 14.37
CA GLN A 227 11.96 -6.88 13.95
C GLN A 227 12.23 -7.82 15.14
N ASP A 228 12.91 -7.36 16.19
CA ASP A 228 13.12 -8.14 17.41
C ASP A 228 11.80 -8.45 18.13
N ASP A 229 10.86 -7.49 18.17
CA ASP A 229 9.52 -7.73 18.74
C ASP A 229 8.71 -8.70 17.87
N GLY A 230 8.80 -8.58 16.55
CA GLY A 230 8.18 -9.50 15.60
C GLY A 230 8.71 -10.91 15.73
N ARG A 231 10.01 -11.07 15.90
CA ARG A 231 10.65 -12.36 16.17
C ARG A 231 10.17 -12.96 17.48
N ALA A 232 10.22 -12.20 18.56
CA ALA A 232 9.80 -12.67 19.88
C ALA A 232 8.32 -13.09 19.90
N GLN A 233 7.45 -12.31 19.24
CA GLN A 233 6.03 -12.63 19.16
C GLN A 233 5.76 -13.86 18.27
N GLY A 234 6.44 -13.98 17.14
CA GLY A 234 6.36 -15.16 16.27
C GLY A 234 6.82 -16.44 16.98
N GLU A 235 7.93 -16.37 17.71
CA GLU A 235 8.43 -17.49 18.51
C GLU A 235 7.43 -17.88 19.62
N SER A 236 6.82 -16.91 20.31
CA SER A 236 5.83 -17.19 21.35
C SER A 236 4.60 -17.90 20.80
N LEU A 237 4.05 -17.44 19.69
CA LEU A 237 2.88 -18.05 19.07
C LEU A 237 3.20 -19.45 18.51
N ASN A 238 4.41 -19.64 17.98
CA ASN A 238 4.87 -20.97 17.55
C ASN A 238 5.07 -21.93 18.73
N ASP A 239 5.58 -21.46 19.88
CA ASP A 239 5.68 -22.25 21.11
C ASP A 239 4.29 -22.64 21.66
N GLU A 240 3.22 -21.87 21.36
CA GLU A 240 1.84 -22.20 21.66
C GLU A 240 1.19 -23.15 20.62
N GLY A 241 1.94 -23.51 19.58
CA GLY A 241 1.58 -24.51 18.58
C GLY A 241 1.15 -23.96 17.23
N ALA A 242 1.16 -22.65 17.01
CA ALA A 242 0.84 -22.08 15.71
C ALA A 242 1.93 -22.45 14.69
N ASP A 243 1.54 -23.00 13.56
CA ASP A 243 2.42 -23.35 12.44
C ASP A 243 2.25 -22.42 11.22
N ILE A 244 1.29 -21.50 11.27
CA ILE A 244 1.10 -20.44 10.29
C ILE A 244 0.74 -19.15 11.04
N ILE A 245 1.49 -18.08 10.79
CA ILE A 245 1.31 -16.80 11.51
C ILE A 245 1.15 -15.65 10.50
N LEU A 246 0.14 -14.80 10.72
CA LEU A 246 -0.08 -13.54 10.02
C LEU A 246 0.33 -12.35 10.91
N PRO A 247 1.53 -11.77 10.76
CA PRO A 247 1.92 -10.53 11.42
C PRO A 247 1.40 -9.33 10.62
N VAL A 248 0.40 -8.61 11.14
CA VAL A 248 -0.12 -7.37 10.52
C VAL A 248 0.64 -6.18 11.09
N ALA A 249 1.90 -6.05 10.72
CA ALA A 249 2.82 -5.15 11.42
C ALA A 249 3.98 -4.61 10.56
N GLY A 250 3.88 -4.62 9.22
CA GLY A 250 4.92 -4.12 8.33
C GLY A 250 6.29 -4.76 8.59
N PRO A 251 7.39 -3.97 8.72
CA PRO A 251 8.75 -4.46 8.96
C PRO A 251 8.92 -5.38 10.18
N VAL A 252 8.07 -5.25 11.19
CA VAL A 252 8.04 -6.18 12.35
C VAL A 252 7.82 -7.62 11.89
N GLY A 253 7.00 -7.84 10.85
CA GLY A 253 6.72 -9.14 10.25
C GLY A 253 7.97 -9.85 9.71
N LEU A 254 9.00 -9.11 9.29
CA LEU A 254 10.27 -9.67 8.83
C LEU A 254 10.99 -10.43 9.96
N GLY A 255 10.89 -9.94 11.20
CA GLY A 255 11.39 -10.65 12.37
C GLY A 255 10.68 -11.99 12.60
N THR A 256 9.35 -12.04 12.37
CA THR A 256 8.56 -13.28 12.41
C THR A 256 9.02 -14.24 11.30
N ALA A 257 9.26 -13.74 10.08
CA ALA A 257 9.74 -14.55 8.96
C ALA A 257 11.14 -15.12 9.22
N ALA A 258 12.03 -14.35 9.87
CA ALA A 258 13.34 -14.83 10.30
C ALA A 258 13.22 -15.99 11.30
N ALA A 259 12.32 -15.88 12.30
CA ALA A 259 12.03 -16.97 13.23
C ALA A 259 11.43 -18.18 12.51
N ALA A 260 10.57 -17.96 11.54
CA ALA A 260 9.92 -19.00 10.75
C ALA A 260 10.93 -19.86 9.98
N LEU A 261 11.93 -19.24 9.34
CA LEU A 261 13.03 -19.96 8.67
C LEU A 261 13.79 -20.87 9.62
N GLU A 262 14.04 -20.43 10.85
CA GLU A 262 14.82 -21.18 11.83
C GLU A 262 14.02 -22.34 12.46
N ARG A 263 12.71 -22.14 12.64
CA ARG A 263 11.84 -23.07 13.38
C ARG A 263 10.95 -23.92 12.48
N GLY A 264 10.78 -23.56 11.19
CA GLY A 264 10.05 -24.33 10.19
C GLY A 264 8.54 -24.10 10.17
N PHE A 265 8.03 -23.00 10.73
CA PHE A 265 6.64 -22.57 10.54
C PHE A 265 6.50 -21.62 9.33
N LEU A 266 5.28 -21.28 8.91
CA LEU A 266 5.00 -20.44 7.77
C LEU A 266 4.47 -19.05 8.19
N VAL A 267 4.65 -18.07 7.31
CA VAL A 267 4.18 -16.70 7.53
C VAL A 267 3.33 -16.25 6.35
N VAL A 268 2.23 -15.57 6.64
CA VAL A 268 1.46 -14.82 5.66
C VAL A 268 1.94 -13.38 5.69
N GLY A 269 2.48 -12.89 4.58
CA GLY A 269 2.93 -11.50 4.44
C GLY A 269 1.77 -10.52 4.28
N VAL A 270 2.07 -9.22 4.33
CA VAL A 270 1.10 -8.12 4.15
C VAL A 270 1.62 -7.07 3.18
N ASP A 271 0.69 -6.34 2.56
CA ASP A 271 0.87 -5.20 1.66
C ASP A 271 1.49 -5.56 0.31
N ALA A 272 2.75 -6.00 0.31
CA ALA A 272 3.51 -6.41 -0.86
C ALA A 272 3.59 -7.94 -0.99
N ASP A 273 4.00 -8.44 -2.15
CA ASP A 273 4.50 -9.81 -2.28
C ASP A 273 5.86 -9.91 -1.58
N GLN A 274 5.84 -10.27 -0.29
CA GLN A 274 7.03 -10.30 0.56
C GLN A 274 8.03 -11.39 0.15
N TYR A 275 7.64 -12.35 -0.67
CA TYR A 275 8.61 -13.23 -1.31
C TYR A 275 9.54 -12.46 -2.25
N LEU A 276 9.04 -11.41 -2.92
CA LEU A 276 9.82 -10.58 -3.84
C LEU A 276 10.54 -9.45 -3.12
N THR A 277 9.91 -8.82 -2.12
CA THR A 277 10.49 -7.67 -1.41
C THR A 277 11.45 -8.08 -0.29
N ALA A 278 11.29 -9.29 0.29
CA ALA A 278 12.15 -9.87 1.33
C ALA A 278 12.54 -11.33 0.98
N PRO A 279 13.26 -11.53 -0.15
CA PRO A 279 13.54 -12.86 -0.70
C PRO A 279 14.44 -13.73 0.19
N GLU A 280 15.18 -13.14 1.12
CA GLU A 280 15.99 -13.84 2.12
C GLU A 280 15.15 -14.75 3.03
N TYR A 281 13.86 -14.48 3.18
CA TYR A 281 12.92 -15.30 3.94
C TYR A 281 12.01 -16.17 3.05
N GLY A 282 12.33 -16.31 1.76
CA GLY A 282 11.48 -16.92 0.72
C GLY A 282 10.77 -18.20 1.15
N ALA A 283 11.48 -19.17 1.75
CA ALA A 283 10.89 -20.44 2.18
C ALA A 283 9.89 -20.32 3.34
N ALA A 284 9.88 -19.18 4.08
CA ALA A 284 8.92 -18.95 5.15
C ALA A 284 7.59 -18.35 4.63
N TRP A 285 7.61 -17.64 3.49
CA TRP A 285 6.40 -17.00 2.96
C TRP A 285 5.45 -18.01 2.34
N LEU A 286 4.28 -18.23 2.97
CA LEU A 286 3.21 -19.02 2.39
C LEU A 286 2.53 -18.30 1.21
N THR A 287 2.21 -17.05 1.42
CA THR A 287 1.63 -16.07 0.51
C THR A 287 1.74 -14.69 1.17
N SER A 288 1.27 -13.65 0.48
CA SER A 288 1.05 -12.33 1.09
C SER A 288 -0.35 -11.82 0.78
N ILE A 289 -0.97 -11.14 1.74
CA ILE A 289 -2.20 -10.39 1.52
C ILE A 289 -1.79 -9.08 0.84
N LEU A 290 -2.00 -9.01 -0.47
CA LEU A 290 -1.63 -7.86 -1.28
C LEU A 290 -2.60 -6.71 -1.03
N LYS A 291 -2.05 -5.54 -0.76
CA LYS A 291 -2.72 -4.26 -0.67
C LYS A 291 -2.07 -3.36 -1.71
N ASN A 292 -2.64 -3.39 -2.92
CA ASN A 292 -2.03 -2.80 -4.11
C ASN A 292 -2.15 -1.26 -4.08
N MET A 293 -1.37 -0.64 -3.21
CA MET A 293 -1.31 0.81 -3.06
C MET A 293 -0.70 1.48 -4.28
N ASP A 294 0.19 0.79 -4.98
CA ASP A 294 0.75 1.18 -6.27
C ASP A 294 -0.36 1.45 -7.30
N VAL A 295 -1.35 0.56 -7.40
CA VAL A 295 -2.52 0.75 -8.28
C VAL A 295 -3.31 2.01 -7.91
N ALA A 296 -3.54 2.23 -6.61
CA ALA A 296 -4.29 3.38 -6.12
C ALA A 296 -3.54 4.70 -6.31
N VAL A 297 -2.22 4.70 -6.12
CA VAL A 297 -1.35 5.86 -6.34
C VAL A 297 -1.29 6.19 -7.83
N LEU A 298 -1.05 5.20 -8.70
CA LEU A 298 -1.04 5.41 -10.15
C LEU A 298 -2.37 5.97 -10.65
N ASP A 299 -3.50 5.43 -10.20
CA ASP A 299 -4.84 5.93 -10.53
C ASP A 299 -5.03 7.39 -10.06
N THR A 300 -4.53 7.73 -8.87
CA THR A 300 -4.59 9.09 -8.32
C THR A 300 -3.74 10.07 -9.14
N VAL A 301 -2.49 9.71 -9.44
CA VAL A 301 -1.60 10.53 -10.27
C VAL A 301 -2.18 10.72 -11.66
N THR A 302 -2.72 9.65 -12.26
CA THR A 302 -3.39 9.71 -13.58
C THR A 302 -4.55 10.71 -13.56
N ASN A 303 -5.42 10.66 -12.54
CA ASN A 303 -6.50 11.64 -12.38
C ASN A 303 -5.98 13.08 -12.31
N VAL A 304 -4.91 13.32 -11.56
CA VAL A 304 -4.32 14.66 -11.43
C VAL A 304 -3.76 15.14 -12.77
N VAL A 305 -3.01 14.31 -13.47
CA VAL A 305 -2.43 14.64 -14.79
C VAL A 305 -3.51 14.94 -15.84
N GLU A 306 -4.56 14.11 -15.87
CA GLU A 306 -5.60 14.22 -16.92
C GLU A 306 -6.65 15.31 -16.63
N THR A 307 -6.99 15.53 -15.35
CA THR A 307 -8.15 16.35 -14.98
C THR A 307 -7.83 17.52 -14.06
N ASN A 308 -6.62 17.60 -13.53
CA ASN A 308 -6.20 18.52 -12.46
C ASN A 308 -7.11 18.43 -11.21
N THR A 309 -7.56 17.20 -10.89
CA THR A 309 -8.34 16.89 -9.68
C THR A 309 -7.84 15.57 -9.10
N VAL A 310 -8.08 15.36 -7.81
CA VAL A 310 -7.71 14.10 -7.14
C VAL A 310 -8.68 12.94 -7.46
N GLY A 311 -9.82 13.23 -8.08
CA GLY A 311 -10.87 12.26 -8.33
C GLY A 311 -11.72 11.93 -7.08
N GLU A 312 -12.59 10.93 -7.22
CA GLU A 312 -13.39 10.42 -6.10
C GLU A 312 -12.55 9.52 -5.18
N ALA A 313 -13.03 9.29 -3.95
CA ALA A 313 -12.38 8.36 -3.02
C ALA A 313 -12.16 6.99 -3.68
N PHE A 314 -10.98 6.41 -3.44
CA PHE A 314 -10.63 5.07 -3.91
C PHE A 314 -10.84 4.05 -2.80
N VAL A 315 -11.52 2.95 -3.11
CA VAL A 315 -11.66 1.82 -2.19
C VAL A 315 -11.11 0.58 -2.89
N GLY A 316 -9.94 0.13 -2.45
CA GLY A 316 -9.31 -1.09 -2.96
C GLY A 316 -10.09 -2.33 -2.53
N THR A 317 -10.42 -3.19 -3.49
CA THR A 317 -11.16 -4.45 -3.32
C THR A 317 -10.58 -5.55 -4.19
N LEU A 318 -11.00 -6.80 -3.98
CA LEU A 318 -10.69 -7.89 -4.91
C LEU A 318 -11.24 -7.63 -6.32
N ALA A 319 -12.36 -6.89 -6.43
CA ALA A 319 -13.04 -6.64 -7.69
C ALA A 319 -12.28 -5.67 -8.61
N ASN A 320 -11.61 -4.66 -8.05
CA ASN A 320 -10.88 -3.65 -8.83
C ASN A 320 -9.36 -3.86 -8.86
N GLY A 321 -8.89 -4.98 -8.31
CA GLY A 321 -7.46 -5.29 -8.27
C GLY A 321 -6.68 -4.53 -7.18
N GLY A 322 -7.36 -3.76 -6.34
CA GLY A 322 -6.74 -3.10 -5.18
C GLY A 322 -6.30 -4.07 -4.08
N LEU A 323 -6.78 -5.30 -4.13
CA LEU A 323 -6.43 -6.39 -3.20
C LEU A 323 -6.19 -7.70 -3.93
N GLY A 324 -5.44 -8.60 -3.29
CA GLY A 324 -5.21 -9.95 -3.79
C GLY A 324 -4.46 -10.84 -2.82
N LEU A 325 -4.13 -12.05 -3.27
CA LEU A 325 -3.14 -12.91 -2.65
C LEU A 325 -1.96 -13.05 -3.61
N ALA A 326 -0.75 -13.02 -3.06
CA ALA A 326 0.46 -13.35 -3.79
C ALA A 326 0.49 -14.84 -4.16
N PRO A 327 1.24 -15.24 -5.20
CA PRO A 327 1.53 -16.64 -5.47
C PRO A 327 2.15 -17.34 -4.26
N TYR A 328 2.05 -18.67 -4.21
CA TYR A 328 2.62 -19.46 -3.11
C TYR A 328 4.13 -19.72 -3.26
N HIS A 329 4.71 -19.34 -4.40
CA HIS A 329 6.15 -19.45 -4.71
C HIS A 329 6.77 -20.79 -4.30
N ASP A 330 7.78 -20.78 -3.41
CA ASP A 330 8.46 -22.00 -2.93
C ASP A 330 7.55 -22.93 -2.13
N ASN A 331 6.37 -22.49 -1.71
CA ASN A 331 5.39 -23.28 -0.96
C ASN A 331 4.22 -23.78 -1.84
N GLU A 332 4.29 -23.64 -3.17
CA GLU A 332 3.22 -24.09 -4.08
C GLU A 332 2.91 -25.59 -3.91
N ASP A 333 3.93 -26.45 -3.75
CA ASP A 333 3.76 -27.88 -3.54
C ASP A 333 3.05 -28.26 -2.21
N ARG A 334 2.99 -27.33 -1.25
CA ARG A 334 2.27 -27.54 0.03
C ARG A 334 0.78 -27.27 -0.10
N VAL A 335 0.35 -26.52 -1.11
CA VAL A 335 -1.05 -26.14 -1.30
C VAL A 335 -1.72 -27.09 -2.28
N PRO A 336 -2.68 -27.93 -1.83
CA PRO A 336 -3.39 -28.83 -2.73
C PRO A 336 -4.12 -28.05 -3.84
N ALA A 337 -4.07 -28.54 -5.07
CA ALA A 337 -4.73 -27.92 -6.21
C ALA A 337 -6.25 -27.73 -6.01
N GLU A 338 -6.89 -28.61 -5.23
CA GLU A 338 -8.30 -28.48 -4.85
C GLU A 338 -8.52 -27.26 -3.96
N LEU A 339 -7.62 -27.00 -3.01
CA LEU A 339 -7.70 -25.84 -2.12
C LEU A 339 -7.47 -24.54 -2.90
N THR A 340 -6.52 -24.52 -3.82
CA THR A 340 -6.30 -23.38 -4.73
C THR A 340 -7.57 -23.09 -5.54
N ALA A 341 -8.22 -24.11 -6.09
CA ALA A 341 -9.46 -23.93 -6.85
C ALA A 341 -10.61 -23.42 -5.97
N GLU A 342 -10.70 -23.85 -4.71
CA GLU A 342 -11.68 -23.35 -3.75
C GLU A 342 -11.45 -21.87 -3.43
N ILE A 343 -10.20 -21.44 -3.23
CA ILE A 343 -9.83 -20.05 -2.97
C ILE A 343 -10.19 -19.16 -4.16
N GLU A 344 -9.90 -19.59 -5.37
CA GLU A 344 -10.29 -18.84 -6.58
C GLU A 344 -11.82 -18.76 -6.73
N GLN A 345 -12.55 -19.81 -6.36
CA GLN A 345 -14.01 -19.75 -6.35
C GLN A 345 -14.54 -18.82 -5.27
N LEU A 346 -14.00 -18.85 -4.05
CA LEU A 346 -14.38 -17.94 -2.96
C LEU A 346 -14.11 -16.48 -3.36
N LYS A 347 -12.97 -16.20 -3.97
CA LYS A 347 -12.67 -14.87 -4.54
C LYS A 347 -13.75 -14.42 -5.51
N ALA A 348 -14.13 -15.29 -6.46
CA ALA A 348 -15.17 -14.98 -7.44
C ALA A 348 -16.54 -14.75 -6.77
N ASP A 349 -16.87 -15.54 -5.75
CA ASP A 349 -18.14 -15.42 -5.01
C ASP A 349 -18.20 -14.14 -4.18
N ILE A 350 -17.12 -13.74 -3.51
CA ILE A 350 -17.00 -12.47 -2.77
C ILE A 350 -17.18 -11.29 -3.74
N ILE A 351 -16.51 -11.30 -4.89
CA ILE A 351 -16.65 -10.26 -5.92
C ILE A 351 -18.11 -10.21 -6.41
N ALA A 352 -18.73 -11.35 -6.73
CA ALA A 352 -20.09 -11.43 -7.21
C ALA A 352 -21.13 -10.95 -6.19
N ALA A 353 -20.86 -11.15 -4.90
CA ALA A 353 -21.71 -10.66 -3.81
C ALA A 353 -21.59 -9.15 -3.58
N GLY A 354 -20.52 -8.51 -4.07
CA GLY A 354 -20.22 -7.09 -3.83
C GLY A 354 -19.42 -6.82 -2.56
N GLY A 355 -18.63 -7.80 -2.11
CA GLY A 355 -17.72 -7.72 -0.98
C GLY A 355 -17.95 -8.79 0.07
N LEU A 356 -16.99 -8.91 1.02
CA LEU A 356 -17.00 -9.97 2.03
C LEU A 356 -18.22 -9.90 2.95
N ALA A 357 -18.59 -8.71 3.43
CA ALA A 357 -19.76 -8.54 4.31
C ALA A 357 -21.06 -9.06 3.65
N ALA A 358 -21.28 -8.70 2.38
CA ALA A 358 -22.45 -9.18 1.63
C ALA A 358 -22.38 -10.69 1.35
N PHE A 359 -21.18 -11.23 1.09
CA PHE A 359 -20.97 -12.68 0.92
C PHE A 359 -21.31 -13.46 2.19
N LEU A 360 -20.90 -12.97 3.36
CA LEU A 360 -21.19 -13.61 4.66
C LEU A 360 -22.61 -13.34 5.15
N GLY A 361 -23.37 -12.43 4.54
CA GLY A 361 -24.74 -12.06 4.94
C GLY A 361 -24.79 -11.21 6.19
N SER A 362 -23.75 -10.44 6.47
CA SER A 362 -23.56 -9.56 7.63
C SER A 362 -23.79 -8.08 7.29
#